data_065a952cf00f43788efb167fac32d2d2
#
_entry.id   065a952cf00f43788efb167fac32d2d2
#
_cell.length_a   1.000
_cell.length_b   1.000
_cell.length_c   1.000
_cell.angle_alpha   90.00
_cell.angle_beta   90.00
_cell.angle_gamma   90.00
#
_symmetry.space_group_name_H-M   'P 1'
#
loop_
_entity.id
_entity.type
_entity.pdbx_description
1 polymer ?
#
loop_
_entity_poly.entity_id
_entity_poly.type
_entity_poly.pdbx_seq_one_letter_code
_entity_poly.pdbx_strand_id
1 'polypeptide(L)'
;AVGFGDVVEALGMDFASDENLEDDLSDEESAPIIKLGNRIIEEAYFAGASDIHIEPFETETRVRVRIDGILKHQLSMPPAASGALLARLKVMAELDIAEKRLPQDGRIQFKQFNKKGIDVDLRVATAPLNYGEGVVMRILDKQKSTLPLPDLGFSEENLSRYRELITLPYRSEGVV
;
A
#
# COMPACT_ATOMS: atom_id res chain seq x y z
N ALA A 1 -6.97 -14.06 -14.08
CA ALA A 1 -5.88 -13.76 -13.16
C ALA A 1 -4.60 -13.60 -13.97
N VAL A 2 -3.98 -12.44 -13.92
CA VAL A 2 -2.70 -12.18 -14.60
C VAL A 2 -1.62 -12.89 -13.80
N GLY A 3 -0.99 -13.90 -14.39
CA GLY A 3 0.12 -14.63 -13.75
C GLY A 3 1.38 -13.77 -13.65
N PHE A 4 2.31 -14.14 -12.77
CA PHE A 4 3.60 -13.45 -12.68
C PHE A 4 4.36 -13.43 -14.01
N GLY A 5 4.28 -14.53 -14.78
CA GLY A 5 4.85 -14.60 -16.13
C GLY A 5 4.31 -13.49 -17.02
N ASP A 6 3.00 -13.25 -16.94
CA ASP A 6 2.35 -12.18 -17.72
C ASP A 6 2.80 -10.79 -17.25
N VAL A 7 3.04 -10.61 -15.95
CA VAL A 7 3.52 -9.32 -15.40
C VAL A 7 4.97 -9.09 -15.78
N VAL A 8 5.83 -10.11 -15.68
CA VAL A 8 7.24 -10.03 -16.09
C VAL A 8 7.35 -9.88 -17.60
N GLU A 9 6.51 -10.57 -18.35
CA GLU A 9 6.46 -10.45 -19.80
C GLU A 9 5.91 -9.09 -20.23
N ALA A 10 4.87 -8.58 -19.57
CA ALA A 10 4.35 -7.24 -19.81
C ALA A 10 5.37 -6.15 -19.42
N LEU A 11 6.07 -6.31 -18.30
CA LEU A 11 7.17 -5.42 -17.90
C LEU A 11 8.35 -5.54 -18.87
N GLY A 12 8.66 -6.78 -19.33
CA GLY A 12 9.69 -7.02 -20.34
C GLY A 12 9.33 -6.47 -21.71
N MET A 13 8.07 -6.52 -22.09
CA MET A 13 7.57 -5.90 -23.33
C MET A 13 7.58 -4.37 -23.26
N ASP A 14 7.19 -3.78 -22.12
CA ASP A 14 7.33 -2.33 -21.88
C ASP A 14 8.80 -1.90 -21.90
N PHE A 15 9.70 -2.76 -21.43
CA PHE A 15 11.13 -2.55 -21.51
C PHE A 15 11.70 -2.68 -22.92
N ALA A 16 11.17 -3.60 -23.72
CA ALA A 16 11.68 -3.88 -25.08
C ALA A 16 11.20 -2.88 -26.13
N SER A 17 10.12 -2.13 -25.85
CA SER A 17 9.54 -1.16 -26.76
C SER A 17 10.04 0.28 -26.55
N ASP A 18 10.80 0.52 -25.49
CA ASP A 18 11.31 1.85 -25.17
C ASP A 18 12.75 2.00 -25.67
N GLU A 19 12.96 2.80 -26.72
CA GLU A 19 14.28 3.08 -27.30
C GLU A 19 15.20 3.87 -26.33
N ASN A 20 14.67 4.25 -25.14
CA ASN A 20 15.42 4.93 -24.08
C ASN A 20 15.84 3.99 -22.93
N LEU A 21 15.90 2.70 -23.19
CA LEU A 21 16.22 1.65 -22.22
C LEU A 21 17.55 1.83 -21.50
N GLU A 22 18.57 2.39 -22.18
CA GLU A 22 19.88 2.60 -21.56
C GLU A 22 19.91 3.75 -20.58
N ASP A 23 19.12 4.79 -20.81
CA ASP A 23 18.96 5.92 -19.89
C ASP A 23 18.04 5.57 -18.71
N ASP A 24 16.99 4.76 -18.95
CA ASP A 24 16.07 4.29 -17.91
C ASP A 24 16.71 3.26 -16.96
N LEU A 25 17.68 2.47 -17.43
CA LEU A 25 18.39 1.50 -16.58
C LEU A 25 19.41 2.15 -15.63
N SER A 26 19.79 3.39 -15.88
CA SER A 26 20.70 4.15 -15.03
C SER A 26 19.98 4.85 -13.86
N ASP A 27 18.66 4.96 -13.93
CA ASP A 27 17.84 5.56 -12.86
C ASP A 27 17.33 4.47 -11.93
N GLU A 28 17.67 4.56 -10.64
CA GLU A 28 17.20 3.60 -9.63
C GLU A 28 15.66 3.52 -9.56
N GLU A 29 14.96 4.57 -9.97
CA GLU A 29 13.50 4.60 -10.05
C GLU A 29 12.92 3.75 -11.20
N SER A 30 13.74 3.34 -12.17
CA SER A 30 13.31 2.57 -13.33
C SER A 30 13.43 1.05 -13.15
N ALA A 31 14.02 0.57 -12.05
CA ALA A 31 14.16 -0.86 -11.79
C ALA A 31 12.80 -1.58 -11.83
N PRO A 32 12.71 -2.79 -12.41
CA PRO A 32 11.45 -3.52 -12.54
C PRO A 32 10.68 -3.71 -11.24
N ILE A 33 11.39 -3.91 -10.14
CA ILE A 33 10.78 -4.11 -8.82
C ILE A 33 10.14 -2.83 -8.30
N ILE A 34 10.71 -1.67 -8.60
CA ILE A 34 10.16 -0.36 -8.23
C ILE A 34 8.87 -0.10 -9.00
N LYS A 35 8.87 -0.37 -10.31
CA LYS A 35 7.67 -0.26 -11.15
C LYS A 35 6.57 -1.21 -10.69
N LEU A 36 6.93 -2.43 -10.31
CA LEU A 36 5.96 -3.41 -9.80
C LEU A 36 5.33 -2.95 -8.49
N GLY A 37 6.12 -2.48 -7.54
CA GLY A 37 5.61 -1.96 -6.26
C GLY A 37 4.67 -0.77 -6.44
N ASN A 38 5.07 0.18 -7.28
CA ASN A 38 4.24 1.34 -7.59
C ASN A 38 2.93 0.93 -8.29
N ARG A 39 2.99 0.00 -9.25
CA ARG A 39 1.82 -0.47 -9.99
C ARG A 39 0.82 -1.19 -9.08
N ILE A 40 1.28 -2.02 -8.15
CA ILE A 40 0.41 -2.69 -7.17
C ILE A 40 -0.38 -1.65 -6.37
N ILE A 41 0.29 -0.62 -5.88
CA ILE A 41 -0.34 0.42 -5.07
C ILE A 41 -1.28 1.29 -5.93
N GLU A 42 -0.85 1.69 -7.11
CA GLU A 42 -1.66 2.51 -8.03
C GLU A 42 -2.93 1.78 -8.46
N GLU A 43 -2.84 0.52 -8.88
CA GLU A 43 -4.01 -0.27 -9.28
C GLU A 43 -4.98 -0.48 -8.13
N ALA A 44 -4.48 -0.75 -6.92
CA ALA A 44 -5.31 -0.86 -5.72
C ALA A 44 -6.04 0.45 -5.42
N TYR A 45 -5.35 1.57 -5.51
CA TYR A 45 -5.94 2.89 -5.32
C TYR A 45 -7.05 3.18 -6.33
N PHE A 46 -6.80 2.95 -7.63
CA PHE A 46 -7.79 3.19 -8.68
C PHE A 46 -8.99 2.23 -8.61
N ALA A 47 -8.78 1.02 -8.11
CA ALA A 47 -9.86 0.06 -7.87
C ALA A 47 -10.70 0.38 -6.62
N GLY A 48 -10.32 1.37 -5.84
CA GLY A 48 -11.01 1.73 -4.59
C GLY A 48 -10.74 0.76 -3.44
N ALA A 49 -9.59 0.06 -3.46
CA ALA A 49 -9.23 -0.86 -2.41
C ALA A 49 -8.94 -0.15 -1.09
N SER A 50 -9.30 -0.78 0.02
CA SER A 50 -8.98 -0.32 1.36
C SER A 50 -7.65 -0.87 1.87
N ASP A 51 -7.31 -2.09 1.50
CA ASP A 51 -6.12 -2.79 1.96
C ASP A 51 -5.46 -3.59 0.83
N ILE A 52 -4.15 -3.76 0.93
CA ILE A 52 -3.34 -4.62 0.07
C ILE A 52 -2.69 -5.67 0.95
N HIS A 53 -2.84 -6.94 0.61
CA HIS A 53 -2.24 -8.06 1.30
C HIS A 53 -1.23 -8.75 0.41
N ILE A 54 0.01 -8.87 0.87
CA ILE A 54 1.07 -9.63 0.20
C ILE A 54 1.42 -10.79 1.11
N GLU A 55 1.09 -12.01 0.68
CA GLU A 55 1.24 -13.22 1.49
C GLU A 55 2.07 -14.27 0.77
N PRO A 56 3.19 -14.72 1.38
CA PRO A 56 3.97 -15.83 0.85
C PRO A 56 3.29 -17.17 1.13
N PHE A 57 3.26 -18.02 0.12
CA PHE A 57 2.88 -19.43 0.19
C PHE A 57 4.09 -20.29 -0.21
N GLU A 58 3.95 -21.61 -0.16
CA GLU A 58 5.06 -22.53 -0.42
C GLU A 58 5.72 -22.33 -1.79
N THR A 59 4.92 -22.16 -2.84
CA THR A 59 5.39 -22.07 -4.23
C THR A 59 5.23 -20.70 -4.87
N GLU A 60 4.47 -19.82 -4.26
CA GLU A 60 4.15 -18.50 -4.79
C GLU A 60 3.89 -17.48 -3.71
N THR A 61 3.97 -16.23 -4.05
CA THR A 61 3.48 -15.12 -3.22
C THR A 61 2.27 -14.49 -3.89
N ARG A 62 1.20 -14.32 -3.14
CA ARG A 62 -0.06 -13.74 -3.65
C ARG A 62 -0.23 -12.32 -3.17
N VAL A 63 -0.62 -11.45 -4.10
CA VAL A 63 -1.08 -10.10 -3.81
C VAL A 63 -2.60 -10.08 -3.94
N ARG A 64 -3.27 -9.72 -2.87
CA ARG A 64 -4.73 -9.58 -2.82
C ARG A 64 -5.09 -8.19 -2.35
N VAL A 65 -6.18 -7.67 -2.85
CA VAL A 65 -6.70 -6.35 -2.49
C VAL A 65 -8.10 -6.49 -1.91
N ARG A 66 -8.39 -5.71 -0.89
CA ARG A 66 -9.73 -5.66 -0.31
C ARG A 66 -10.51 -4.53 -0.96
N ILE A 67 -11.59 -4.89 -1.65
CA ILE A 67 -12.51 -3.95 -2.30
C ILE A 67 -13.90 -4.25 -1.76
N ASP A 68 -14.57 -3.24 -1.19
CA ASP A 68 -15.89 -3.38 -0.58
C ASP A 68 -15.97 -4.54 0.43
N GLY A 69 -14.92 -4.71 1.24
CA GLY A 69 -14.83 -5.74 2.26
C GLY A 69 -14.44 -7.13 1.75
N ILE A 70 -14.30 -7.33 0.45
CA ILE A 70 -13.99 -8.62 -0.17
C ILE A 70 -12.55 -8.63 -0.68
N LEU A 71 -11.78 -9.65 -0.29
CA LEU A 71 -10.44 -9.86 -0.83
C LEU A 71 -10.51 -10.42 -2.25
N LYS A 72 -9.85 -9.74 -3.17
CA LYS A 72 -9.73 -10.14 -4.57
C LYS A 72 -8.27 -10.37 -4.94
N HIS A 73 -8.02 -11.42 -5.72
CA HIS A 73 -6.68 -11.70 -6.24
C HIS A 73 -6.27 -10.63 -7.24
N GLN A 74 -5.08 -10.06 -7.07
CA GLN A 74 -4.50 -9.10 -8.00
C GLN A 74 -3.42 -9.76 -8.88
N LEU A 75 -2.43 -10.39 -8.25
CA LEU A 75 -1.37 -11.10 -8.96
C LEU A 75 -0.69 -12.15 -8.07
N SER A 76 0.04 -13.06 -8.70
CA SER A 76 0.94 -14.01 -8.05
C SER A 76 2.35 -13.84 -8.57
N MET A 77 3.34 -14.09 -7.74
CA MET A 77 4.75 -13.98 -8.10
C MET A 77 5.58 -15.10 -7.48
N PRO A 78 6.74 -15.45 -8.06
CA PRO A 78 7.66 -16.41 -7.44
C PRO A 78 8.23 -15.86 -6.12
N PRO A 79 8.63 -16.74 -5.19
CA PRO A 79 9.20 -16.32 -3.91
C PRO A 79 10.43 -15.39 -4.03
N ALA A 80 11.25 -15.56 -5.05
CA ALA A 80 12.42 -14.71 -5.30
C ALA A 80 12.04 -13.24 -5.56
N ALA A 81 10.99 -13.00 -6.35
CA ALA A 81 10.47 -11.66 -6.60
C ALA A 81 9.83 -11.04 -5.37
N SER A 82 9.19 -11.85 -4.54
CA SER A 82 8.60 -11.43 -3.27
C SER A 82 9.63 -10.79 -2.33
N GLY A 83 10.81 -11.40 -2.18
CA GLY A 83 11.88 -10.85 -1.33
C GLY A 83 12.33 -9.47 -1.77
N ALA A 84 12.49 -9.24 -3.06
CA ALA A 84 12.86 -7.95 -3.62
C ALA A 84 11.74 -6.91 -3.45
N LEU A 85 10.48 -7.31 -3.65
CA LEU A 85 9.33 -6.44 -3.44
C LEU A 85 9.20 -6.01 -1.97
N LEU A 86 9.34 -6.95 -1.03
CA LEU A 86 9.29 -6.63 0.40
C LEU A 86 10.41 -5.66 0.80
N ALA A 87 11.63 -5.88 0.31
CA ALA A 87 12.75 -4.98 0.56
C ALA A 87 12.43 -3.56 0.07
N ARG A 88 11.85 -3.42 -1.11
CA ARG A 88 11.44 -2.12 -1.65
C ARG A 88 10.36 -1.45 -0.80
N LEU A 89 9.34 -2.19 -0.39
CA LEU A 89 8.27 -1.66 0.48
C LEU A 89 8.80 -1.24 1.84
N LYS A 90 9.72 -1.99 2.42
CA LYS A 90 10.40 -1.61 3.67
C LYS A 90 11.20 -0.32 3.52
N VAL A 91 11.92 -0.14 2.40
CA VAL A 91 12.63 1.12 2.11
C VAL A 91 11.65 2.29 2.05
N MET A 92 10.55 2.14 1.34
CA MET A 92 9.52 3.18 1.21
C MET A 92 8.88 3.54 2.55
N ALA A 93 8.73 2.57 3.45
CA ALA A 93 8.15 2.74 4.78
C ALA A 93 9.18 3.06 5.87
N GLU A 94 10.45 3.21 5.50
CA GLU A 94 11.57 3.45 6.43
C GLU A 94 11.72 2.36 7.50
N LEU A 95 11.48 1.10 7.12
CA LEU A 95 11.64 -0.07 7.97
C LEU A 95 13.02 -0.70 7.81
N ASP A 96 13.40 -1.56 8.77
CA ASP A 96 14.64 -2.32 8.73
C ASP A 96 14.53 -3.50 7.75
N ILE A 97 15.28 -3.44 6.65
CA ILE A 97 15.30 -4.49 5.61
C ILE A 97 15.91 -5.78 6.14
N ALA A 98 16.90 -5.68 7.04
CA ALA A 98 17.62 -6.84 7.58
C ALA A 98 16.79 -7.63 8.59
N GLU A 99 15.85 -7.00 9.28
CA GLU A 99 14.99 -7.68 10.25
C GLU A 99 13.84 -8.42 9.54
N LYS A 100 13.80 -9.74 9.67
CA LYS A 100 12.80 -10.61 9.05
C LYS A 100 12.03 -11.46 10.04
N ARG A 101 12.43 -11.43 11.32
CA ARG A 101 11.89 -12.30 12.38
C ARG A 101 10.87 -11.60 13.26
N LEU A 102 10.88 -10.29 13.31
CA LEU A 102 10.00 -9.50 14.15
C LEU A 102 9.02 -8.68 13.28
N PRO A 103 7.77 -8.51 13.73
CA PRO A 103 6.84 -7.59 13.07
C PRO A 103 7.37 -6.16 13.09
N GLN A 104 7.11 -5.43 12.02
CA GLN A 104 7.43 -4.02 11.90
C GLN A 104 6.22 -3.24 11.43
N ASP A 105 6.10 -2.02 11.89
CA ASP A 105 5.06 -1.07 11.47
C ASP A 105 5.71 0.19 10.91
N GLY A 106 5.16 0.72 9.83
CA GLY A 106 5.65 1.93 9.20
C GLY A 106 4.59 2.60 8.36
N ARG A 107 5.01 3.61 7.63
CA ARG A 107 4.14 4.43 6.80
C ARG A 107 4.84 4.79 5.49
N ILE A 108 4.12 4.64 4.40
CA ILE A 108 4.55 5.09 3.07
C ILE A 108 3.78 6.36 2.72
N GLN A 109 4.49 7.44 2.43
CA GLN A 109 3.93 8.64 1.82
C GLN A 109 4.03 8.47 0.30
N PHE A 110 3.01 7.90 -0.31
CA PHE A 110 3.07 7.46 -1.71
C PHE A 110 3.22 8.61 -2.71
N LYS A 111 2.84 9.82 -2.34
CA LYS A 111 3.07 11.02 -3.15
C LYS A 111 4.52 11.20 -3.57
N GLN A 112 5.47 10.78 -2.74
CA GLN A 112 6.91 10.90 -3.02
C GLN A 112 7.39 9.90 -4.09
N PHE A 113 6.64 8.83 -4.33
CA PHE A 113 7.06 7.69 -5.12
C PHE A 113 6.31 7.53 -6.44
N ASN A 114 5.35 8.41 -6.75
CA ASN A 114 4.59 8.33 -7.99
C ASN A 114 4.55 9.68 -8.70
N LYS A 115 4.44 9.61 -10.03
CA LYS A 115 4.36 10.79 -10.91
C LYS A 115 2.92 11.12 -11.31
N LYS A 116 1.95 10.31 -10.87
CA LYS A 116 0.52 10.45 -11.23
C LYS A 116 -0.25 11.39 -10.31
N GLY A 117 0.41 11.96 -9.32
CA GLY A 117 -0.23 12.88 -8.36
C GLY A 117 -1.11 12.19 -7.33
N ILE A 118 -0.95 10.88 -7.12
CA ILE A 118 -1.68 10.13 -6.10
C ILE A 118 -1.13 10.52 -4.72
N ASP A 119 -1.94 11.20 -3.93
CA ASP A 119 -1.59 11.64 -2.58
C ASP A 119 -2.32 10.80 -1.54
N VAL A 120 -1.78 9.62 -1.29
CA VAL A 120 -2.26 8.71 -0.25
C VAL A 120 -1.12 8.32 0.67
N ASP A 121 -1.44 8.04 1.91
CA ASP A 121 -0.55 7.39 2.85
C ASP A 121 -0.93 5.92 2.98
N LEU A 122 0.05 5.07 3.18
CA LEU A 122 -0.14 3.66 3.42
C LEU A 122 0.41 3.32 4.80
N ARG A 123 -0.41 2.75 5.66
CA ARG A 123 0.09 2.12 6.88
C ARG A 123 0.53 0.71 6.54
N VAL A 124 1.79 0.43 6.82
CA VAL A 124 2.45 -0.83 6.47
C VAL A 124 2.71 -1.62 7.74
N ALA A 125 2.27 -2.86 7.75
CA ALA A 125 2.59 -3.82 8.80
C ALA A 125 3.22 -5.06 8.15
N THR A 126 4.40 -5.45 8.63
CA THR A 126 5.06 -6.68 8.23
C THR A 126 5.03 -7.69 9.37
N ALA A 127 4.88 -8.96 9.05
CA ALA A 127 4.91 -10.03 10.03
C ALA A 127 5.55 -11.29 9.45
N PRO A 128 6.32 -12.04 10.27
CA PRO A 128 6.84 -13.32 9.83
C PRO A 128 5.70 -14.35 9.72
N LEU A 129 5.67 -15.06 8.60
CA LEU A 129 4.75 -16.15 8.32
C LEU A 129 5.52 -17.43 8.03
N ASN A 130 4.82 -18.55 7.80
CA ASN A 130 5.46 -19.86 7.60
C ASN A 130 6.42 -19.91 6.42
N TYR A 131 6.13 -19.18 5.34
CA TYR A 131 6.91 -19.21 4.09
C TYR A 131 7.63 -17.90 3.77
N GLY A 132 7.75 -17.00 4.75
CA GLY A 132 8.41 -15.72 4.60
C GLY A 132 7.65 -14.61 5.31
N GLU A 133 8.01 -13.37 5.02
CA GLU A 133 7.30 -12.23 5.58
C GLU A 133 6.05 -11.88 4.77
N GLY A 134 4.93 -11.63 5.45
CA GLY A 134 3.74 -11.04 4.87
C GLY A 134 3.69 -9.53 5.10
N VAL A 135 2.97 -8.83 4.24
CA VAL A 135 2.76 -7.39 4.34
C VAL A 135 1.28 -7.09 4.20
N VAL A 136 0.78 -6.23 5.08
CA VAL A 136 -0.55 -5.62 4.96
C VAL A 136 -0.36 -4.11 4.86
N MET A 137 -0.91 -3.52 3.82
CA MET A 137 -0.90 -2.07 3.64
C MET A 137 -2.34 -1.55 3.63
N ARG A 138 -2.65 -0.62 4.53
CA ARG A 138 -3.93 0.07 4.55
C ARG A 138 -3.81 1.40 3.82
N ILE A 139 -4.67 1.64 2.85
CA ILE A 139 -4.70 2.88 2.07
C ILE A 139 -5.48 3.94 2.84
N LEU A 140 -4.80 5.03 3.17
CA LEU A 140 -5.38 6.21 3.81
C LEU A 140 -5.46 7.34 2.77
N ASP A 141 -6.63 7.49 2.15
CA ASP A 141 -6.84 8.56 1.19
C ASP A 141 -7.13 9.87 1.93
N LYS A 142 -6.21 10.81 1.85
CA LYS A 142 -6.33 12.11 2.51
C LYS A 142 -7.51 12.93 2.00
N GLN A 143 -7.93 12.73 0.75
CA GLN A 143 -9.04 13.45 0.15
C GLN A 143 -10.40 12.89 0.59
N LYS A 144 -10.48 11.57 0.84
CA LYS A 144 -11.73 10.88 1.25
C LYS A 144 -11.95 10.88 2.76
N SER A 145 -10.90 11.08 3.56
CA SER A 145 -10.98 11.03 5.03
C SER A 145 -11.53 12.31 5.66
N THR A 146 -11.75 13.37 4.90
CA THR A 146 -12.27 14.67 5.38
C THR A 146 -13.66 14.94 4.81
N LEU A 147 -14.63 14.05 5.12
CA LEU A 147 -16.03 14.40 4.92
C LEU A 147 -16.41 15.48 5.93
N PRO A 148 -17.03 16.60 5.50
CA PRO A 148 -17.60 17.57 6.43
C PRO A 148 -18.56 16.88 7.40
N LEU A 149 -18.57 17.30 8.67
CA LEU A 149 -19.43 16.70 9.70
C LEU A 149 -20.89 16.52 9.26
N PRO A 150 -21.52 17.48 8.53
CA PRO A 150 -22.88 17.29 8.02
C PRO A 150 -23.08 16.10 7.12
N ASP A 151 -22.04 15.71 6.35
CA ASP A 151 -22.12 14.63 5.37
C ASP A 151 -21.91 13.23 6.00
N LEU A 152 -21.64 13.17 7.30
CA LEU A 152 -21.48 11.89 8.03
C LEU A 152 -22.82 11.27 8.46
N GLY A 153 -23.95 11.86 8.08
CA GLY A 153 -25.28 11.30 8.35
C GLY A 153 -25.80 11.55 9.77
N PHE A 154 -25.20 12.48 10.52
CA PHE A 154 -25.73 12.91 11.81
C PHE A 154 -27.00 13.73 11.65
N SER A 155 -27.99 13.55 12.56
CA SER A 155 -29.07 14.51 12.70
C SER A 155 -28.53 15.87 13.18
N GLU A 156 -29.23 16.96 12.87
CA GLU A 156 -28.80 18.31 13.27
C GLU A 156 -28.58 18.41 14.79
N GLU A 157 -29.42 17.77 15.58
CA GLU A 157 -29.28 17.75 17.04
C GLU A 157 -28.01 17.01 17.48
N ASN A 158 -27.74 15.83 16.92
CA ASN A 158 -26.55 15.06 17.23
C ASN A 158 -25.28 15.75 16.74
N LEU A 159 -25.34 16.42 15.60
CA LEU A 159 -24.24 17.20 15.06
C LEU A 159 -23.89 18.37 15.99
N SER A 160 -24.89 19.08 16.51
CA SER A 160 -24.70 20.16 17.48
C SER A 160 -24.05 19.67 18.77
N ARG A 161 -24.53 18.55 19.31
CA ARG A 161 -23.93 17.91 20.51
C ARG A 161 -22.49 17.46 20.27
N TYR A 162 -22.21 16.89 19.12
CA TYR A 162 -20.86 16.45 18.75
C TYR A 162 -19.90 17.64 18.63
N ARG A 163 -20.32 18.74 18.03
CA ARG A 163 -19.53 19.99 17.95
C ARG A 163 -19.23 20.58 19.31
N GLU A 164 -20.21 20.58 20.23
CA GLU A 164 -20.00 21.02 21.61
C GLU A 164 -18.94 20.19 22.32
N LEU A 165 -18.97 18.84 22.14
CA LEU A 165 -18.00 17.94 22.75
C LEU A 165 -16.58 18.13 22.20
N ILE A 166 -16.42 18.40 20.90
CA ILE A 166 -15.11 18.66 20.27
C ILE A 166 -14.53 20.00 20.72
N THR A 167 -15.36 21.01 20.95
CA THR A 167 -14.92 22.36 21.32
C THR A 167 -14.68 22.53 22.82
N LEU A 168 -15.04 21.54 23.66
CA LEU A 168 -14.71 21.56 25.07
C LEU A 168 -13.18 21.44 25.25
N PRO A 169 -12.58 22.31 26.11
CA PRO A 169 -11.16 22.20 26.39
C PRO A 169 -10.86 20.82 27.02
N TYR A 170 -9.78 20.20 26.58
CA TYR A 170 -9.31 18.96 27.15
C TYR A 170 -9.03 19.12 28.63
N ARG A 171 -9.79 18.42 29.47
CA ARG A 171 -9.52 18.35 30.92
C ARG A 171 -8.67 17.09 31.15
N SER A 172 -7.45 17.29 31.57
CA SER A 172 -6.54 16.23 32.00
C SER A 172 -6.95 15.56 33.33
N GLU A 173 -7.99 16.06 33.97
CA GLU A 173 -8.51 15.55 35.24
C GLU A 173 -9.70 14.62 34.93
N GLY A 174 -9.47 13.32 34.93
CA GLY A 174 -10.57 12.37 34.86
C GLY A 174 -10.35 11.11 34.09
N VAL A 175 -9.15 10.84 33.60
CA VAL A 175 -8.77 9.52 33.15
C VAL A 175 -8.04 8.84 34.31
N VAL A 176 -8.81 8.26 35.21
CA VAL A 176 -8.31 7.30 36.19
C VAL A 176 -8.63 5.91 35.65
#